data_7fc5b820c453375e60cc5d080e15467a
#
_entry.id   7fc5b820c453375e60cc5d080e15467a
#
_cell.length_a   1.000
_cell.length_b   1.000
_cell.length_c   1.000
_cell.angle_alpha   90.00
_cell.angle_beta   90.00
_cell.angle_gamma   90.00
#
_symmetry.space_group_name_H-M   'P 1'
#
loop_
_entity.id
_entity.type
_entity.pdbx_description
1 polymer ?
#
loop_
_entity_poly.entity_id
_entity_poly.type
_entity_poly.pdbx_seq_one_letter_code
_entity_poly.pdbx_strand_id
1 'polypeptide(L)'
;PGDPTKIMVALDVDGTLLLPEGASERVISAFHDGVAAGMKMVIATGRGVNAVDPVFGYLKASQGWAVCSNGTTMGQWDPQLEGGRRVVRRHSLNPAEAIDALRQVMPDALIGSERDYGYAVSAPFPHGELIETFRVESMENLRSTPSTKVVGRAPSLTREEFSEAIAQTGLVDTHEVAIGWTLSL
;
A
#
# COMPACT_ATOMS: atom_id res chain seq x y z
N PRO A 1 20.08 28.40 7.64
CA PRO A 1 19.34 27.38 6.95
C PRO A 1 20.29 26.25 6.60
N GLY A 2 19.90 24.99 6.89
CA GLY A 2 20.70 23.82 6.57
C GLY A 2 20.83 23.62 5.05
N ASP A 3 21.80 22.82 4.64
CA ASP A 3 22.01 22.42 3.25
C ASP A 3 20.80 21.58 2.76
N PRO A 4 19.97 22.06 1.82
CA PRO A 4 18.79 21.36 1.37
C PRO A 4 19.11 20.00 0.71
N THR A 5 20.33 19.83 0.16
CA THR A 5 20.73 18.56 -0.46
C THR A 5 20.88 17.41 0.55
N LYS A 6 20.96 17.73 1.84
CA LYS A 6 21.00 16.78 2.96
C LYS A 6 19.64 16.53 3.61
N ILE A 7 18.57 17.16 3.09
CA ILE A 7 17.22 16.98 3.59
C ILE A 7 16.51 15.90 2.78
N MET A 8 15.90 14.95 3.49
CA MET A 8 14.92 14.01 2.94
C MET A 8 13.54 14.34 3.50
N VAL A 9 12.56 14.43 2.62
CA VAL A 9 11.16 14.68 2.97
C VAL A 9 10.36 13.44 2.59
N ALA A 10 9.82 12.75 3.57
CA ALA A 10 8.88 11.64 3.37
C ALA A 10 7.46 12.21 3.29
N LEU A 11 6.73 11.84 2.25
CA LEU A 11 5.42 12.39 1.91
C LEU A 11 4.39 11.26 1.86
N ASP A 12 3.42 11.31 2.76
CA ASP A 12 2.26 10.44 2.69
C ASP A 12 1.32 10.85 1.54
N VAL A 13 0.56 9.89 1.02
CA VAL A 13 -0.27 10.08 -0.17
C VAL A 13 -1.71 10.42 0.19
N ASP A 14 -2.38 9.50 0.87
CA ASP A 14 -3.83 9.56 1.02
C ASP A 14 -4.26 10.55 2.10
N GLY A 15 -5.01 11.58 1.71
CA GLY A 15 -5.37 12.68 2.61
C GLY A 15 -4.24 13.69 2.88
N THR A 16 -3.06 13.51 2.28
CA THR A 16 -1.89 14.40 2.41
C THR A 16 -1.51 15.01 1.06
N LEU A 17 -0.93 14.23 0.15
CA LEU A 17 -0.61 14.69 -1.21
C LEU A 17 -1.82 14.66 -2.12
N LEU A 18 -2.67 13.64 -1.98
CA LEU A 18 -3.85 13.43 -2.80
C LEU A 18 -5.10 13.50 -1.95
N LEU A 19 -6.04 14.32 -2.41
CA LEU A 19 -7.45 14.32 -2.02
C LEU A 19 -8.27 13.57 -3.08
N PRO A 20 -9.58 13.32 -2.87
CA PRO A 20 -10.42 12.64 -3.87
C PRO A 20 -10.35 13.25 -5.28
N GLU A 21 -10.15 14.57 -5.38
CA GLU A 21 -10.01 15.33 -6.61
C GLU A 21 -8.59 15.30 -7.20
N GLY A 22 -7.61 14.72 -6.52
CA GLY A 22 -6.19 14.64 -6.92
C GLY A 22 -5.28 15.58 -6.14
N ALA A 23 -4.11 15.90 -6.68
CA ALA A 23 -3.16 16.85 -6.08
C ALA A 23 -3.51 18.29 -6.46
N SER A 24 -3.55 19.18 -5.47
CA SER A 24 -3.72 20.63 -5.73
C SER A 24 -2.48 21.22 -6.40
N GLU A 25 -2.66 22.29 -7.19
CA GLU A 25 -1.52 23.01 -7.80
C GLU A 25 -0.51 23.51 -6.75
N ARG A 26 -0.96 23.83 -5.54
CA ARG A 26 -0.07 24.22 -4.43
C ARG A 26 0.82 23.05 -3.98
N VAL A 27 0.26 21.85 -3.88
CA VAL A 27 1.01 20.62 -3.53
C VAL A 27 2.03 20.32 -4.62
N ILE A 28 1.60 20.37 -5.90
CA ILE A 28 2.47 20.13 -7.06
C ILE A 28 3.64 21.12 -7.06
N SER A 29 3.37 22.41 -6.90
CA SER A 29 4.42 23.46 -6.85
C SER A 29 5.40 23.21 -5.71
N ALA A 30 4.89 22.98 -4.49
CA ALA A 30 5.75 22.74 -3.32
C ALA A 30 6.63 21.49 -3.47
N PHE A 31 6.11 20.42 -4.10
CA PHE A 31 6.89 19.23 -4.42
C PHE A 31 8.06 19.57 -5.36
N HIS A 32 7.80 20.29 -6.46
CA HIS A 32 8.81 20.67 -7.44
C HIS A 32 9.81 21.68 -6.88
N ASP A 33 9.38 22.61 -6.02
CA ASP A 33 10.25 23.55 -5.33
C ASP A 33 11.25 22.81 -4.42
N GLY A 34 10.78 21.79 -3.70
CA GLY A 34 11.64 20.91 -2.90
C GLY A 34 12.67 20.16 -3.77
N VAL A 35 12.25 19.59 -4.89
CA VAL A 35 13.14 18.93 -5.85
C VAL A 35 14.17 19.92 -6.40
N ALA A 36 13.74 21.11 -6.83
CA ALA A 36 14.61 22.15 -7.38
C ALA A 36 15.64 22.66 -6.35
N ALA A 37 15.27 22.70 -5.07
CA ALA A 37 16.18 23.02 -3.97
C ALA A 37 17.19 21.88 -3.68
N GLY A 38 17.06 20.71 -4.31
CA GLY A 38 17.94 19.56 -4.13
C GLY A 38 17.53 18.62 -3.00
N MET A 39 16.37 18.82 -2.39
CA MET A 39 15.83 17.91 -1.37
C MET A 39 15.50 16.54 -1.97
N LYS A 40 15.61 15.49 -1.15
CA LYS A 40 15.20 14.14 -1.52
C LYS A 40 13.73 13.95 -1.18
N MET A 41 12.85 14.19 -2.15
CA MET A 41 11.42 13.98 -2.00
C MET A 41 11.10 12.49 -2.19
N VAL A 42 10.52 11.82 -1.18
CA VAL A 42 10.24 10.39 -1.16
C VAL A 42 8.76 10.18 -0.83
N ILE A 43 8.04 9.48 -1.67
CA ILE A 43 6.68 9.03 -1.39
C ILE A 43 6.74 7.93 -0.32
N ALA A 44 5.91 8.01 0.73
CA ALA A 44 5.80 7.00 1.78
C ALA A 44 4.32 6.64 1.96
N THR A 45 3.92 5.41 1.63
CA THR A 45 2.50 5.05 1.53
C THR A 45 2.22 3.59 1.85
N GLY A 46 1.00 3.32 2.32
CA GLY A 46 0.46 1.97 2.41
C GLY A 46 0.08 1.36 1.05
N ARG A 47 0.03 2.15 -0.01
CA ARG A 47 -0.27 1.66 -1.36
C ARG A 47 0.81 0.70 -1.86
N GLY A 48 0.40 -0.30 -2.65
CA GLY A 48 1.32 -1.16 -3.40
C GLY A 48 2.05 -0.40 -4.51
N VAL A 49 3.13 -1.01 -5.03
CA VAL A 49 3.98 -0.40 -6.07
C VAL A 49 3.17 0.02 -7.29
N ASN A 50 2.20 -0.79 -7.72
CA ASN A 50 1.38 -0.50 -8.90
C ASN A 50 0.44 0.70 -8.69
N ALA A 51 -0.02 0.93 -7.45
CA ALA A 51 -0.89 2.03 -7.09
C ALA A 51 -0.14 3.36 -6.88
N VAL A 52 1.19 3.35 -6.96
CA VAL A 52 2.03 4.56 -6.87
C VAL A 52 2.27 5.20 -8.23
N ASP A 53 2.18 4.45 -9.34
CA ASP A 53 2.35 5.03 -10.69
C ASP A 53 1.47 6.27 -10.92
N PRO A 54 0.15 6.24 -10.61
CA PRO A 54 -0.70 7.42 -10.77
C PRO A 54 -0.29 8.60 -9.87
N VAL A 55 0.32 8.34 -8.70
CA VAL A 55 0.74 9.39 -7.77
C VAL A 55 1.78 10.30 -8.41
N PHE A 56 2.79 9.71 -9.08
CA PHE A 56 3.77 10.49 -9.84
C PHE A 56 3.11 11.30 -10.96
N GLY A 57 2.09 10.75 -11.62
CA GLY A 57 1.29 11.46 -12.62
C GLY A 57 0.56 12.69 -12.04
N TYR A 58 -0.10 12.53 -10.89
CA TYR A 58 -0.77 13.66 -10.20
C TYR A 58 0.22 14.75 -9.77
N LEU A 59 1.42 14.37 -9.35
CA LEU A 59 2.48 15.31 -8.99
C LEU A 59 3.20 15.92 -10.22
N LYS A 60 2.84 15.49 -11.43
CA LYS A 60 3.54 15.88 -12.68
C LYS A 60 5.04 15.58 -12.61
N ALA A 61 5.41 14.50 -11.89
CA ALA A 61 6.78 14.07 -11.70
C ALA A 61 7.08 12.84 -12.57
N SER A 62 8.16 12.87 -13.32
CA SER A 62 8.59 11.76 -14.18
C SER A 62 9.52 10.78 -13.49
N GLN A 63 10.12 11.18 -12.36
CA GLN A 63 11.09 10.36 -11.63
C GLN A 63 11.00 10.60 -10.13
N GLY A 64 11.43 9.62 -9.34
CA GLY A 64 11.45 9.74 -7.90
C GLY A 64 11.62 8.41 -7.18
N TRP A 65 11.43 8.44 -5.88
CA TRP A 65 11.52 7.30 -5.00
C TRP A 65 10.23 7.13 -4.21
N ALA A 66 9.85 5.89 -3.96
CA ALA A 66 8.75 5.59 -3.07
C ALA A 66 9.06 4.41 -2.15
N VAL A 67 8.55 4.52 -0.94
CA VAL A 67 8.44 3.45 0.05
C VAL A 67 6.97 3.07 0.08
N CYS A 68 6.67 1.85 -0.35
CA CYS A 68 5.34 1.32 -0.60
C CYS A 68 4.98 0.22 0.40
N SER A 69 3.71 -0.18 0.42
CA SER A 69 3.22 -1.34 1.18
C SER A 69 3.64 -1.28 2.65
N ASN A 70 3.41 -0.12 3.31
CA ASN A 70 3.78 0.16 4.71
C ASN A 70 5.27 -0.06 5.02
N GLY A 71 6.16 0.21 4.05
CA GLY A 71 7.61 0.11 4.28
C GLY A 71 8.26 -1.18 3.76
N THR A 72 7.49 -2.16 3.32
CA THR A 72 8.03 -3.44 2.88
C THR A 72 8.68 -3.39 1.51
N THR A 73 8.32 -2.41 0.68
CA THR A 73 8.83 -2.32 -0.69
C THR A 73 9.36 -0.91 -0.98
N MET A 74 10.58 -0.82 -1.50
CA MET A 74 11.16 0.44 -1.97
C MET A 74 11.38 0.37 -3.47
N GLY A 75 10.90 1.37 -4.21
CA GLY A 75 11.01 1.49 -5.64
C GLY A 75 11.60 2.82 -6.10
N GLN A 76 12.19 2.78 -7.29
CA GLN A 76 12.65 3.95 -8.03
C GLN A 76 11.82 4.07 -9.31
N TRP A 77 11.29 5.24 -9.56
CA TRP A 77 10.63 5.62 -10.81
C TRP A 77 11.58 6.48 -11.63
N ASP A 78 11.80 6.11 -12.88
CA ASP A 78 12.66 6.81 -13.81
C ASP A 78 12.31 6.34 -15.23
N PRO A 79 11.95 7.24 -16.16
CA PRO A 79 11.58 6.89 -17.53
C PRO A 79 12.71 6.19 -18.31
N GLN A 80 13.95 6.25 -17.85
CA GLN A 80 15.09 5.54 -18.45
C GLN A 80 15.19 4.07 -18.03
N LEU A 81 14.44 3.65 -16.99
CA LEU A 81 14.38 2.26 -16.58
C LEU A 81 13.40 1.48 -17.46
N GLU A 82 13.66 0.20 -17.68
CA GLU A 82 12.74 -0.71 -18.34
C GLU A 82 11.41 -0.73 -17.58
N GLY A 83 10.30 -0.45 -18.27
CA GLY A 83 8.98 -0.31 -17.65
C GLY A 83 8.80 0.93 -16.79
N GLY A 84 9.74 1.91 -16.82
CA GLY A 84 9.65 3.19 -16.12
C GLY A 84 9.91 3.13 -14.61
N ARG A 85 10.18 1.95 -14.05
CA ARG A 85 10.46 1.78 -12.61
C ARG A 85 11.22 0.48 -12.32
N ARG A 86 11.82 0.41 -11.13
CA ARG A 86 12.37 -0.83 -10.57
C ARG A 86 12.11 -0.93 -9.07
N VAL A 87 11.86 -2.13 -8.59
CA VAL A 87 11.88 -2.44 -7.15
C VAL A 87 13.33 -2.61 -6.73
N VAL A 88 13.78 -1.81 -5.76
CA VAL A 88 15.16 -1.81 -5.27
C VAL A 88 15.31 -2.68 -4.03
N ARG A 89 14.27 -2.73 -3.21
CA ARG A 89 14.23 -3.54 -2.00
C ARG A 89 12.82 -4.04 -1.76
N ARG A 90 12.71 -5.30 -1.36
CA ARG A 90 11.45 -5.91 -0.95
C ARG A 90 11.67 -6.81 0.26
N HIS A 91 10.83 -6.67 1.25
CA HIS A 91 10.69 -7.59 2.35
C HIS A 91 9.38 -8.36 2.19
N SER A 92 9.47 -9.67 2.19
CA SER A 92 8.29 -10.54 2.12
C SER A 92 8.14 -11.28 3.43
N LEU A 93 6.90 -11.50 3.83
CA LEU A 93 6.51 -12.35 4.96
C LEU A 93 5.92 -13.67 4.44
N ASN A 94 5.90 -14.69 5.31
CA ASN A 94 5.08 -15.87 5.10
C ASN A 94 3.65 -15.53 5.54
N PRO A 95 2.66 -15.51 4.62
CA PRO A 95 1.32 -15.05 4.94
C PRO A 95 0.49 -16.07 5.72
N ALA A 96 0.94 -17.33 5.86
CA ALA A 96 0.15 -18.41 6.44
C ALA A 96 -0.35 -18.09 7.85
N GLU A 97 0.54 -17.62 8.74
CA GLU A 97 0.19 -17.31 10.12
C GLU A 97 -0.88 -16.20 10.20
N ALA A 98 -0.70 -15.14 9.45
CA ALA A 98 -1.65 -14.03 9.41
C ALA A 98 -3.02 -14.46 8.85
N ILE A 99 -3.02 -15.24 7.77
CA ILE A 99 -4.25 -15.76 7.15
C ILE A 99 -4.98 -16.70 8.11
N ASP A 100 -4.26 -17.59 8.78
CA ASP A 100 -4.85 -18.55 9.70
C ASP A 100 -5.46 -17.85 10.92
N ALA A 101 -4.75 -16.87 11.49
CA ALA A 101 -5.25 -16.08 12.60
C ALA A 101 -6.52 -15.30 12.22
N LEU A 102 -6.53 -14.66 11.05
CA LEU A 102 -7.72 -13.97 10.54
C LEU A 102 -8.90 -14.92 10.35
N ARG A 103 -8.67 -16.08 9.72
CA ARG A 103 -9.72 -17.08 9.44
C ARG A 103 -10.24 -17.76 10.70
N GLN A 104 -9.43 -17.83 11.75
CA GLN A 104 -9.86 -18.37 13.06
C GLN A 104 -10.92 -17.50 13.72
N VAL A 105 -10.74 -16.18 13.68
CA VAL A 105 -11.66 -15.21 14.32
C VAL A 105 -12.75 -14.71 13.37
N MET A 106 -12.50 -14.72 12.08
CA MET A 106 -13.42 -14.30 11.01
C MET A 106 -13.43 -15.35 9.89
N PRO A 107 -14.16 -16.46 10.04
CA PRO A 107 -14.13 -17.58 9.07
C PRO A 107 -14.52 -17.18 7.64
N ASP A 108 -15.41 -16.20 7.48
CA ASP A 108 -15.92 -15.71 6.20
C ASP A 108 -15.15 -14.48 5.66
N ALA A 109 -14.04 -14.10 6.30
CA ALA A 109 -13.24 -12.96 5.84
C ALA A 109 -12.71 -13.21 4.41
N LEU A 110 -12.85 -12.18 3.59
CA LEU A 110 -12.14 -12.09 2.32
C LEU A 110 -10.66 -11.82 2.61
N ILE A 111 -9.79 -12.60 2.02
CA ILE A 111 -8.34 -12.47 2.19
C ILE A 111 -7.73 -12.01 0.89
N GLY A 112 -6.86 -11.00 0.97
CA GLY A 112 -6.00 -10.56 -0.11
C GLY A 112 -4.53 -10.64 0.30
N SER A 113 -3.69 -10.99 -0.64
CA SER A 113 -2.24 -11.10 -0.45
C SER A 113 -1.55 -10.36 -1.58
N GLU A 114 -0.74 -9.37 -1.25
CA GLU A 114 -0.10 -8.51 -2.25
C GLU A 114 0.93 -9.29 -3.08
N ARG A 115 0.92 -9.06 -4.39
CA ARG A 115 1.77 -9.69 -5.41
C ARG A 115 2.38 -8.63 -6.32
N ASP A 116 3.29 -9.01 -7.18
CA ASP A 116 3.91 -8.10 -8.16
C ASP A 116 2.89 -7.50 -9.15
N TYR A 117 1.80 -8.22 -9.43
CA TYR A 117 0.75 -7.78 -10.34
C TYR A 117 -0.39 -7.02 -9.67
N GLY A 118 -0.40 -6.88 -8.35
CA GLY A 118 -1.48 -6.34 -7.53
C GLY A 118 -1.83 -7.28 -6.39
N TYR A 119 -2.99 -7.94 -6.42
CA TYR A 119 -3.41 -8.85 -5.35
C TYR A 119 -3.82 -10.24 -5.85
N ALA A 120 -3.45 -11.26 -5.09
CA ALA A 120 -4.15 -12.53 -5.05
C ALA A 120 -5.25 -12.44 -3.99
N VAL A 121 -6.48 -12.81 -4.29
CA VAL A 121 -7.62 -12.72 -3.37
C VAL A 121 -8.38 -14.04 -3.27
N SER A 122 -8.96 -14.34 -2.09
CA SER A 122 -9.77 -15.55 -1.89
C SER A 122 -11.12 -15.49 -2.62
N ALA A 123 -11.66 -14.29 -2.76
CA ALA A 123 -12.83 -13.95 -3.57
C ALA A 123 -12.80 -12.44 -3.87
N PRO A 124 -13.57 -11.93 -4.84
CA PRO A 124 -13.63 -10.51 -5.14
C PRO A 124 -14.02 -9.68 -3.91
N PHE A 125 -13.28 -8.61 -3.67
CA PHE A 125 -13.63 -7.61 -2.66
C PHE A 125 -14.81 -6.77 -3.16
N PRO A 126 -15.57 -6.11 -2.26
CA PRO A 126 -16.61 -5.17 -2.65
C PRO A 126 -16.09 -4.11 -3.62
N HIS A 127 -16.96 -3.69 -4.54
CA HIS A 127 -16.58 -2.76 -5.61
C HIS A 127 -15.98 -1.47 -5.05
N GLY A 128 -14.78 -1.10 -5.55
CA GLY A 128 -14.08 0.12 -5.17
C GLY A 128 -13.23 0.01 -3.89
N GLU A 129 -13.29 -1.10 -3.15
CA GLU A 129 -12.47 -1.28 -1.94
C GLU A 129 -11.05 -1.76 -2.24
N LEU A 130 -10.86 -2.50 -3.33
CA LEU A 130 -9.53 -2.89 -3.82
C LEU A 130 -9.35 -2.29 -5.22
N ILE A 131 -8.56 -1.22 -5.29
CA ILE A 131 -8.37 -0.44 -6.53
C ILE A 131 -7.29 -1.02 -7.46
N GLU A 132 -6.43 -1.87 -6.94
CA GLU A 132 -5.39 -2.54 -7.73
C GLU A 132 -5.96 -3.76 -8.47
N THR A 133 -5.28 -4.19 -9.52
CA THR A 133 -5.61 -5.43 -10.22
C THR A 133 -5.54 -6.61 -9.27
N PHE A 134 -6.45 -7.57 -9.42
CA PHE A 134 -6.43 -8.78 -8.61
C PHE A 134 -6.76 -10.04 -9.41
N ARG A 135 -6.36 -11.18 -8.86
CA ARG A 135 -6.73 -12.53 -9.34
C ARG A 135 -7.28 -13.33 -8.18
N VAL A 136 -8.34 -14.08 -8.44
CA VAL A 136 -8.87 -15.04 -7.45
C VAL A 136 -7.97 -16.27 -7.46
N GLU A 137 -7.47 -16.64 -6.27
CA GLU A 137 -6.59 -17.78 -6.07
C GLU A 137 -7.10 -18.67 -4.93
N SER A 138 -6.64 -19.90 -4.89
CA SER A 138 -6.95 -20.83 -3.80
C SER A 138 -6.35 -20.36 -2.48
N MET A 139 -6.99 -20.71 -1.36
CA MET A 139 -6.43 -20.43 -0.02
C MET A 139 -5.05 -21.07 0.19
N GLU A 140 -4.79 -22.20 -0.44
CA GLU A 140 -3.49 -22.86 -0.41
C GLU A 140 -2.42 -21.95 -1.04
N ASN A 141 -2.68 -21.38 -2.22
CA ASN A 141 -1.78 -20.45 -2.89
C ASN A 141 -1.59 -19.15 -2.09
N LEU A 142 -2.68 -18.62 -1.52
CA LEU A 142 -2.61 -17.42 -0.67
C LEU A 142 -1.69 -17.65 0.52
N ARG A 143 -1.76 -18.82 1.15
CA ARG A 143 -0.97 -19.17 2.35
C ARG A 143 0.48 -19.52 2.03
N SER A 144 0.74 -20.19 0.90
CA SER A 144 2.08 -20.73 0.59
C SER A 144 2.98 -19.74 -0.16
N THR A 145 2.41 -18.73 -0.81
CA THR A 145 3.18 -17.77 -1.62
C THR A 145 3.57 -16.54 -0.80
N PRO A 146 4.87 -16.22 -0.65
CA PRO A 146 5.33 -15.04 0.07
C PRO A 146 4.64 -13.76 -0.38
N SER A 147 4.35 -12.86 0.56
CA SER A 147 3.63 -11.61 0.36
C SER A 147 4.33 -10.44 1.02
N THR A 148 4.13 -9.24 0.52
CA THR A 148 4.57 -8.00 1.16
C THR A 148 3.52 -7.47 2.14
N LYS A 149 2.26 -7.87 1.95
CA LYS A 149 1.13 -7.43 2.77
C LYS A 149 -0.03 -8.41 2.64
N VAL A 150 -0.70 -8.68 3.76
CA VAL A 150 -1.99 -9.40 3.80
C VAL A 150 -3.08 -8.41 4.15
N VAL A 151 -4.21 -8.49 3.46
CA VAL A 151 -5.41 -7.71 3.76
C VAL A 151 -6.57 -8.64 4.07
N GLY A 152 -7.36 -8.28 5.07
CA GLY A 152 -8.58 -8.98 5.45
C GLY A 152 -9.79 -8.06 5.37
N ARG A 153 -10.93 -8.56 4.88
CA ARG A 153 -12.18 -7.84 4.81
C ARG A 153 -13.32 -8.73 5.29
N ALA A 154 -14.08 -8.29 6.27
CA ALA A 154 -15.25 -9.01 6.77
C ALA A 154 -16.53 -8.17 6.55
N PRO A 155 -17.21 -8.30 5.37
CA PRO A 155 -18.37 -7.47 5.02
C PRO A 155 -19.56 -7.61 5.95
N SER A 156 -19.65 -8.72 6.68
CA SER A 156 -20.76 -9.02 7.60
C SER A 156 -20.60 -8.38 8.98
N LEU A 157 -19.41 -7.86 9.33
CA LEU A 157 -19.13 -7.29 10.64
C LEU A 157 -19.27 -5.77 10.64
N THR A 158 -19.73 -5.22 11.75
CA THR A 158 -19.59 -3.80 12.06
C THR A 158 -18.12 -3.45 12.30
N ARG A 159 -17.80 -2.17 12.37
CA ARG A 159 -16.44 -1.71 12.66
C ARG A 159 -15.95 -2.20 14.03
N GLU A 160 -16.80 -2.07 15.02
CA GLU A 160 -16.52 -2.45 16.39
C GLU A 160 -16.24 -3.95 16.49
N GLU A 161 -17.12 -4.78 15.90
CA GLU A 161 -16.95 -6.24 15.85
C GLU A 161 -15.67 -6.64 15.09
N PHE A 162 -15.35 -5.93 14.01
CA PHE A 162 -14.11 -6.16 13.26
C PHE A 162 -12.88 -5.84 14.09
N SER A 163 -12.86 -4.68 14.77
CA SER A 163 -11.76 -4.27 15.66
C SER A 163 -11.56 -5.26 16.81
N GLU A 164 -12.64 -5.72 17.43
CA GLU A 164 -12.60 -6.74 18.49
C GLU A 164 -12.05 -8.07 17.97
N ALA A 165 -12.49 -8.50 16.77
CA ALA A 165 -11.97 -9.72 16.16
C ALA A 165 -10.47 -9.61 15.84
N ILE A 166 -10.01 -8.49 15.31
CA ILE A 166 -8.57 -8.26 15.06
C ILE A 166 -7.77 -8.32 16.36
N ALA A 167 -8.24 -7.71 17.44
CA ALA A 167 -7.55 -7.77 18.73
C ALA A 167 -7.38 -9.22 19.25
N GLN A 168 -8.29 -10.13 18.89
CA GLN A 168 -8.22 -11.54 19.27
C GLN A 168 -7.22 -12.35 18.45
N THR A 169 -6.77 -11.86 17.28
CA THR A 169 -5.79 -12.56 16.45
C THR A 169 -4.41 -12.67 17.09
N GLY A 170 -4.07 -11.73 17.99
CA GLY A 170 -2.73 -11.58 18.53
C GLY A 170 -1.68 -11.09 17.52
N LEU A 171 -2.09 -10.74 16.32
CA LEU A 171 -1.20 -10.18 15.29
C LEU A 171 -0.74 -8.78 15.74
N VAL A 172 0.53 -8.49 15.49
CA VAL A 172 1.14 -7.17 15.66
C VAL A 172 1.27 -6.48 14.31
N ASP A 173 1.54 -5.17 14.30
CA ASP A 173 1.70 -4.37 13.08
C ASP A 173 0.46 -4.38 12.17
N THR A 174 -0.73 -4.38 12.76
CA THR A 174 -2.00 -4.32 12.06
C THR A 174 -2.47 -2.88 11.91
N HIS A 175 -3.03 -2.54 10.73
CA HIS A 175 -3.61 -1.24 10.44
C HIS A 175 -5.05 -1.41 9.95
N GLU A 176 -6.01 -0.78 10.64
CA GLU A 176 -7.37 -0.67 10.14
C GLU A 176 -7.46 0.46 9.12
N VAL A 177 -8.05 0.14 7.96
CA VAL A 177 -8.30 1.12 6.91
C VAL A 177 -9.77 1.48 6.89
N ALA A 178 -10.08 2.78 6.88
CA ALA A 178 -11.45 3.31 6.98
C ALA A 178 -12.35 2.97 5.78
N ILE A 179 -11.80 2.44 4.69
CA ILE A 179 -12.56 2.03 3.51
C ILE A 179 -12.97 0.57 3.69
N GLY A 180 -14.21 0.35 4.09
CA GLY A 180 -14.82 -0.97 4.10
C GLY A 180 -14.22 -1.98 5.09
N TRP A 181 -13.73 -1.54 6.24
CA TRP A 181 -13.19 -2.42 7.30
C TRP A 181 -12.17 -3.44 6.76
N THR A 182 -11.12 -2.96 6.19
CA THR A 182 -10.01 -3.77 5.68
C THR A 182 -8.84 -3.68 6.64
N LEU A 183 -8.28 -4.84 6.98
CA LEU A 183 -7.03 -4.94 7.72
C LEU A 183 -5.87 -5.04 6.74
N SER A 184 -4.78 -4.33 7.01
CA SER A 184 -3.49 -4.48 6.33
C SER A 184 -2.42 -4.89 7.35
N LEU A 185 -1.66 -5.90 7.05
CA LEU A 185 -0.53 -6.41 7.82
C LEU A 185 0.76 -6.18 7.06
#